data_23cb42898bea73aa367c7450aa2c2143
#
_entry.id   23cb42898bea73aa367c7450aa2c2143
#
_cell.length_a   1.000
_cell.length_b   1.000
_cell.length_c   1.000
_cell.angle_alpha   90.00
_cell.angle_beta   90.00
_cell.angle_gamma   90.00
#
_symmetry.space_group_name_H-M   'P 1'
#
loop_
_entity.id
_entity.type
_entity.pdbx_description
1 polymer ?
#
loop_
_entity_poly.entity_id
_entity_poly.type
_entity_poly.pdbx_seq_one_letter_code
_entity_poly.pdbx_strand_id
1 'polypeptide(L)' 'MPVPEERVEYLKDGTVRARGQMLDGLLSGYWEWFRKDGVRMRSGYFELGAQVGTWTTYDKNGAVHKVTNMKSKGK' A
#
# COMPACT_ATOMS: atom_id res chain seq x y z
N MET A 1 -17.33 17.25 -0.96
CA MET A 1 -15.93 16.82 -0.86
C MET A 1 -15.86 15.30 -0.79
N PRO A 2 -15.12 14.67 -1.67
CA PRO A 2 -14.98 13.22 -1.55
C PRO A 2 -14.25 12.84 -0.27
N VAL A 3 -14.64 11.73 0.29
CA VAL A 3 -14.05 11.21 1.51
C VAL A 3 -13.36 9.90 1.18
N PRO A 4 -12.10 9.72 1.62
CA PRO A 4 -11.42 8.45 1.36
C PRO A 4 -12.18 7.29 1.98
N GLU A 5 -12.24 6.18 1.26
CA GLU A 5 -12.90 4.98 1.73
C GLU A 5 -11.85 3.91 1.97
N GLU A 6 -11.95 3.27 3.11
CA GLU A 6 -11.03 2.19 3.42
C GLU A 6 -11.32 0.99 2.53
N ARG A 7 -10.25 0.38 2.04
CA ARG A 7 -10.37 -0.80 1.21
C ARG A 7 -9.45 -1.89 1.75
N VAL A 8 -10.03 -3.09 1.90
CA VAL A 8 -9.26 -4.25 2.33
C VAL A 8 -9.51 -5.35 1.33
N GLU A 9 -8.42 -5.96 0.85
CA GLU A 9 -8.52 -7.08 -0.07
C GLU A 9 -8.02 -8.34 0.62
N TYR A 10 -8.65 -9.46 0.33
CA TYR A 10 -8.38 -10.72 0.99
C TYR A 10 -7.95 -11.79 -0.01
N LEU A 11 -7.11 -12.69 0.47
CA LEU A 11 -6.84 -13.92 -0.26
C LEU A 11 -8.03 -14.85 -0.10
N LYS A 12 -8.03 -15.94 -0.88
CA LYS A 12 -9.13 -16.90 -0.83
C LYS A 12 -9.33 -17.49 0.56
N ASP A 13 -8.25 -17.59 1.34
CA ASP A 13 -8.34 -18.18 2.68
C ASP A 13 -8.75 -17.18 3.75
N GLY A 14 -9.07 -15.93 3.36
CA GLY A 14 -9.49 -14.91 4.30
C GLY A 14 -8.38 -14.06 4.87
N THR A 15 -7.14 -14.35 4.53
CA THR A 15 -6.00 -13.55 4.97
C THR A 15 -6.00 -12.20 4.25
N VAL A 16 -5.70 -11.12 4.98
CA VAL A 16 -5.60 -9.81 4.37
C VAL A 16 -4.42 -9.78 3.41
N ARG A 17 -4.70 -9.42 2.17
CA ARG A 17 -3.68 -9.30 1.13
C ARG A 17 -3.20 -7.87 1.00
N ALA A 18 -4.11 -6.90 1.10
CA ALA A 18 -3.77 -5.49 0.94
C ALA A 18 -4.76 -4.65 1.73
N ARG A 19 -4.30 -3.50 2.17
CA ARG A 19 -5.15 -2.58 2.92
C ARG A 19 -4.73 -1.16 2.63
N GLY A 20 -5.70 -0.29 2.39
CA GLY A 20 -5.43 1.11 2.12
C GLY A 20 -6.70 1.89 1.96
N GLN A 21 -6.63 2.95 1.17
CA GLN A 21 -7.77 3.83 0.96
C GLN A 21 -7.96 4.12 -0.51
N MET A 22 -9.20 4.42 -0.87
CA MET A 22 -9.58 4.81 -2.22
C MET A 22 -10.23 6.18 -2.15
N LEU A 23 -9.97 7.00 -3.16
CA LEU A 23 -10.60 8.31 -3.29
C LEU A 23 -11.04 8.46 -4.73
N ASP A 24 -12.35 8.60 -4.93
CA ASP A 24 -12.92 8.72 -6.29
C ASP A 24 -12.51 7.55 -7.19
N GLY A 25 -12.45 6.34 -6.62
CA GLY A 25 -12.10 5.16 -7.39
C GLY A 25 -10.62 4.97 -7.65
N LEU A 26 -9.77 5.82 -7.09
CA LEU A 26 -8.34 5.74 -7.26
C LEU A 26 -7.65 5.42 -5.94
N LEU A 27 -6.52 4.73 -6.02
CA LEU A 27 -5.73 4.45 -4.83
C LEU A 27 -5.22 5.76 -4.23
N SER A 28 -5.32 5.87 -2.91
CA SER A 28 -4.98 7.11 -2.23
C SER A 28 -4.40 6.82 -0.86
N GLY A 29 -3.45 7.65 -0.41
CA GLY A 29 -2.90 7.56 0.93
C GLY A 29 -2.03 6.34 1.13
N TYR A 30 -1.94 5.91 2.36
CA TYR A 30 -1.05 4.83 2.76
C TYR A 30 -1.64 3.48 2.41
N TRP A 31 -0.81 2.61 1.83
CA TRP A 31 -1.20 1.26 1.46
C TRP A 31 -0.18 0.27 1.98
N GLU A 32 -0.68 -0.93 2.36
CA GLU A 32 0.14 -2.04 2.82
C GLU A 32 -0.25 -3.30 2.07
N TRP A 33 0.74 -4.13 1.78
CA TRP A 33 0.52 -5.45 1.20
C TRP A 33 1.14 -6.50 2.11
N PHE A 34 0.49 -7.64 2.20
CA PHE A 34 0.88 -8.69 3.14
C PHE A 34 1.13 -9.99 2.43
N ARG A 35 2.01 -10.79 3.01
CA ARG A 35 2.24 -12.15 2.55
C ARG A 35 1.10 -13.04 3.06
N LYS A 36 1.04 -14.25 2.51
CA LYS A 36 0.03 -15.22 2.91
C LYS A 36 0.09 -15.53 4.41
N ASP A 37 1.27 -15.46 4.99
CA ASP A 37 1.45 -15.71 6.43
C ASP A 37 1.13 -14.49 7.29
N GLY A 38 0.67 -13.40 6.69
CA GLY A 38 0.30 -12.20 7.44
C GLY A 38 1.42 -11.21 7.66
N VAL A 39 2.62 -11.52 7.25
CA VAL A 39 3.75 -10.61 7.42
C VAL A 39 3.69 -9.53 6.34
N ARG A 40 3.87 -8.28 6.75
CA ARG A 40 3.84 -7.17 5.81
C ARG A 40 5.00 -7.32 4.81
N MET A 41 4.65 -7.23 3.55
CA MET A 41 5.57 -7.44 2.45
C MET A 41 6.04 -6.12 1.85
N ARG A 42 5.15 -5.12 1.82
CA ARG A 42 5.43 -3.87 1.14
C ARG A 42 4.50 -2.79 1.67
N SER A 43 4.96 -1.55 1.68
CA SER A 43 4.10 -0.43 2.03
C SER A 43 4.50 0.79 1.22
N GLY A 44 3.57 1.71 1.04
CA GLY A 44 3.86 2.91 0.29
C GLY A 44 2.66 3.83 0.27
N TYR A 45 2.76 4.85 -0.56
CA TYR A 45 1.73 5.89 -0.65
C TYR A 45 1.29 6.09 -2.09
N PHE A 46 0.02 6.44 -2.24
CA PHE A 46 -0.53 6.79 -3.54
C PHE A 46 -1.15 8.18 -3.49
N GLU A 47 -1.10 8.84 -4.62
CA GLU A 47 -1.82 10.09 -4.83
C GLU A 47 -2.50 9.99 -6.18
N LEU A 48 -3.84 9.96 -6.16
CA LEU A 48 -4.65 9.85 -7.38
C LEU A 48 -4.19 8.69 -8.27
N GLY A 49 -3.89 7.56 -7.63
CA GLY A 49 -3.50 6.35 -8.34
C GLY A 49 -2.02 6.24 -8.67
N ALA A 50 -1.23 7.28 -8.41
CA ALA A 50 0.20 7.27 -8.72
C ALA A 50 1.01 7.02 -7.47
N GLN A 51 2.10 6.26 -7.59
CA GLN A 51 3.00 6.00 -6.47
C GLN A 51 3.77 7.26 -6.11
N VAL A 52 3.74 7.64 -4.83
CA VAL A 52 4.46 8.81 -4.34
C VAL A 52 5.09 8.48 -3.00
N GLY A 53 6.02 9.34 -2.57
CA GLY A 53 6.62 9.23 -1.24
C GLY A 53 7.54 8.05 -1.10
N THR A 54 7.66 7.58 0.13
CA THR A 54 8.58 6.51 0.47
C THR A 54 7.89 5.16 0.34
N TRP A 55 8.51 4.27 -0.41
CA TRP A 55 8.03 2.89 -0.59
C TRP A 55 9.01 1.94 0.05
N THR A 56 8.50 1.03 0.86
CA THR A 56 9.32 0.12 1.63
C THR A 56 8.97 -1.32 1.28
N THR A 57 10.00 -2.14 1.09
CA THR A 57 9.84 -3.58 0.91
C THR A 57 10.40 -4.25 2.16
N TYR A 58 9.70 -5.27 2.64
CA TYR A 58 10.07 -5.98 3.86
C TYR A 58 10.49 -7.40 3.53
N ASP A 59 11.39 -7.95 4.34
CA ASP A 59 11.79 -9.34 4.15
C ASP A 59 10.77 -10.29 4.80
N LYS A 60 11.05 -11.58 4.75
CA LYS A 60 10.10 -12.57 5.24
C LYS A 60 9.86 -12.49 6.74
N ASN A 61 10.71 -11.80 7.47
CA ASN A 61 10.55 -11.60 8.91
C ASN A 61 9.89 -10.28 9.23
N GLY A 62 9.53 -9.49 8.21
CA GLY A 62 8.91 -8.19 8.42
C GLY A 62 9.88 -7.06 8.66
N ALA A 63 11.18 -7.31 8.53
CA ALA A 63 12.18 -6.27 8.67
C ALA A 63 12.36 -5.52 7.35
N VAL A 64 12.77 -4.26 7.43
CA VAL A 64 12.98 -3.45 6.24
C VAL A 64 14.09 -4.06 5.39
N HIS A 65 13.77 -4.31 4.12
CA HIS A 65 14.71 -4.86 3.16
C HIS A 65 15.22 -3.79 2.20
N LYS A 66 14.31 -2.93 1.73
CA LYS A 66 14.67 -1.92 0.75
C LYS A 66 13.73 -0.74 0.87
N VAL A 67 14.26 0.47 0.69
CA VAL A 67 13.47 1.70 0.71
C VAL A 67 13.72 2.44 -0.59
N THR A 68 12.64 2.90 -1.21
CA THR A 68 12.70 3.66 -2.46
C THR A 68 11.86 4.92 -2.30
N ASN A 69 12.39 6.04 -2.74
CA ASN A 69 11.63 7.29 -2.75
C ASN A 69 11.07 7.53 -4.13
N MET A 70 9.74 7.60 -4.21
CA MET A 70 9.06 7.91 -5.46
C MET A 70 8.89 9.40 -5.57
N LYS A 71 9.25 9.96 -6.70
CA LYS A 71 9.09 11.38 -6.90
C LYS A 71 7.64 11.69 -7.20
N SER A 72 7.20 12.81 -6.65
CA SER A 72 5.86 13.30 -6.90
C SER A 72 5.69 13.59 -8.39
N LYS A 73 4.51 13.28 -8.91
CA LYS A 73 4.22 13.57 -10.29
C LYS A 73 4.06 15.07 -10.47
N GLY A 74 4.44 15.56 -11.64
CA GLY A 74 4.28 16.96 -11.95
C GLY A 74 5.46 17.83 -11.59
N LYS A 75 6.57 17.23 -11.26
CA LYS A 75 7.78 18.00 -10.93
C LYS A 75 8.83 17.85 -11.99
#